data_18b679f5680752947d7d8af9abe5b2c8
#
_entry.id   18b679f5680752947d7d8af9abe5b2c8
#
_cell.length_a   1.000
_cell.length_b   1.000
_cell.length_c   1.000
_cell.angle_alpha   90.00
_cell.angle_beta   90.00
_cell.angle_gamma   90.00
#
_symmetry.space_group_name_H-M   'P 1'
#
loop_
_entity.id
_entity.type
_entity.pdbx_description
1 polymer ?
#
loop_
_entity_poly.entity_id
_entity_poly.type
_entity_poly.pdbx_seq_one_letter_code
_entity_poly.pdbx_strand_id
1 'polypeptide(L)'
;MIDKIKVAMKAKGYAFFENGDYNINIIGIRNSDTGNKVTNVFDDLLTVSYKIGDVWHFKKWSATTDPGTKGVKEFHNAQGVARLVPGQYRGSHAIGLHQGKYEALKQAKPVKVYRDANKDMTYDTKLITEGIYGINIHKAGADSTYVENWSEGCQVFKKSADFDEFMALVKKAATLHGNSFTYTLLESKDL
;
A
#
# COMPACT_ATOMS: atom_id res chain seq x y z
N MET A 1 -7.87 14.12 -9.38
CA MET A 1 -6.98 13.06 -8.84
C MET A 1 -6.99 11.82 -9.73
N ILE A 2 -8.14 11.20 -9.99
CA ILE A 2 -8.20 9.97 -10.81
C ILE A 2 -7.55 10.12 -12.18
N ASP A 3 -7.77 11.23 -12.88
CA ASP A 3 -7.18 11.46 -14.20
C ASP A 3 -5.65 11.55 -14.16
N LYS A 4 -5.10 12.20 -13.14
CA LYS A 4 -3.64 12.24 -12.91
C LYS A 4 -3.08 10.85 -12.69
N ILE A 5 -3.75 10.03 -11.87
CA ILE A 5 -3.36 8.64 -11.64
C ILE A 5 -3.38 7.85 -12.95
N LYS A 6 -4.42 7.98 -13.78
CA LYS A 6 -4.49 7.31 -15.09
C LYS A 6 -3.34 7.71 -16.01
N VAL A 7 -3.02 8.99 -16.04
CA VAL A 7 -1.88 9.50 -16.85
C VAL A 7 -0.57 8.89 -16.35
N ALA A 8 -0.33 8.91 -15.04
CA ALA A 8 0.88 8.32 -14.45
C ALA A 8 0.99 6.80 -14.70
N MET A 9 -0.12 6.07 -14.53
CA MET A 9 -0.18 4.64 -14.80
C MET A 9 0.16 4.33 -16.27
N LYS A 10 -0.43 5.08 -17.20
CA LYS A 10 -0.16 4.95 -18.63
C LYS A 10 1.30 5.26 -18.96
N ALA A 11 1.85 6.35 -18.42
CA ALA A 11 3.24 6.76 -18.65
C ALA A 11 4.24 5.68 -18.18
N LYS A 12 3.91 4.94 -17.12
CA LYS A 12 4.73 3.85 -16.59
C LYS A 12 4.47 2.48 -17.27
N GLY A 13 3.50 2.41 -18.20
CA GLY A 13 3.09 1.15 -18.83
C GLY A 13 2.36 0.19 -17.88
N TYR A 14 1.76 0.72 -16.81
CA TYR A 14 1.02 -0.07 -15.84
C TYR A 14 -0.42 -0.32 -16.28
N ALA A 15 -0.94 -1.49 -15.93
CA ALA A 15 -2.35 -1.81 -16.17
C ALA A 15 -3.26 -0.96 -15.27
N PHE A 16 -4.30 -0.41 -15.87
CA PHE A 16 -5.39 0.27 -15.17
C PHE A 16 -6.71 -0.38 -15.60
N PHE A 17 -7.47 -0.90 -14.64
CA PHE A 17 -8.67 -1.67 -14.91
C PHE A 17 -9.87 -0.75 -15.15
N GLU A 18 -10.45 -0.83 -16.34
CA GLU A 18 -11.56 0.01 -16.77
C GLU A 18 -12.85 -0.76 -17.12
N ASN A 19 -12.75 -2.09 -17.19
CA ASN A 19 -13.85 -2.95 -17.60
C ASN A 19 -14.41 -3.73 -16.42
N GLY A 20 -15.73 -3.81 -16.36
CA GLY A 20 -16.47 -4.52 -15.32
C GLY A 20 -16.71 -3.69 -14.05
N ASP A 21 -17.87 -3.84 -13.47
CA ASP A 21 -18.24 -3.18 -12.22
C ASP A 21 -17.35 -3.66 -11.08
N TYR A 22 -16.95 -2.75 -10.21
CA TYR A 22 -16.07 -3.03 -9.07
C TYR A 22 -14.75 -3.74 -9.43
N ASN A 23 -14.26 -3.61 -10.66
CA ASN A 23 -12.90 -4.03 -11.00
C ASN A 23 -11.92 -2.97 -10.48
N ILE A 24 -11.52 -3.13 -9.22
CA ILE A 24 -10.86 -2.08 -8.47
C ILE A 24 -9.38 -1.92 -8.82
N ASN A 25 -8.95 -0.65 -8.93
CA ASN A 25 -7.54 -0.27 -8.97
C ASN A 25 -7.11 0.18 -7.57
N ILE A 26 -6.25 -0.57 -6.92
CA ILE A 26 -5.71 -0.25 -5.58
C ILE A 26 -4.35 0.40 -5.78
N ILE A 27 -4.23 1.69 -5.42
CA ILE A 27 -3.03 2.47 -5.69
C ILE A 27 -2.62 3.24 -4.43
N GLY A 28 -1.42 2.92 -3.93
CA GLY A 28 -0.74 3.74 -2.93
C GLY A 28 -0.03 4.90 -3.62
N ILE A 29 -0.01 6.05 -2.96
CA ILE A 29 0.72 7.24 -3.40
C ILE A 29 1.61 7.66 -2.25
N ARG A 30 2.91 7.38 -2.38
CA ARG A 30 3.93 7.77 -1.42
C ARG A 30 4.23 9.26 -1.56
N ASN A 31 4.28 9.96 -0.44
CA ASN A 31 4.73 11.35 -0.41
C ASN A 31 6.23 11.43 -0.77
N SER A 32 6.56 11.97 -1.94
CA SER A 32 7.93 12.12 -2.40
C SER A 32 8.63 13.39 -1.90
N ASP A 33 7.91 14.34 -1.30
CA ASP A 33 8.46 15.61 -0.82
C ASP A 33 9.41 15.40 0.37
N THR A 34 9.22 14.31 1.12
CA THR A 34 10.06 13.94 2.26
C THR A 34 11.31 13.13 1.86
N GLY A 35 11.41 12.74 0.59
CA GLY A 35 12.49 11.91 0.07
C GLY A 35 12.59 10.57 0.81
N ASN A 36 13.75 10.29 1.39
CA ASN A 36 13.99 9.05 2.15
C ASN A 36 13.94 9.26 3.68
N LYS A 37 13.50 10.41 4.16
CA LYS A 37 13.41 10.68 5.60
C LYS A 37 12.28 9.87 6.25
N VAL A 38 12.55 9.26 7.39
CA VAL A 38 11.52 8.62 8.22
C VAL A 38 10.68 9.69 8.90
N THR A 39 9.45 9.89 8.45
CA THR A 39 8.54 10.95 8.96
C THR A 39 7.70 10.50 10.15
N ASN A 40 7.45 9.20 10.26
CA ASN A 40 6.61 8.59 11.30
C ASN A 40 5.15 9.07 11.30
N VAL A 41 4.68 9.65 10.21
CA VAL A 41 3.30 10.14 10.08
C VAL A 41 2.58 9.49 8.89
N PHE A 42 1.25 9.55 8.88
CA PHE A 42 0.42 9.02 7.80
C PHE A 42 0.24 10.08 6.71
N ASP A 43 1.32 10.43 6.02
CA ASP A 43 1.41 11.47 5.00
C ASP A 43 1.30 10.95 3.55
N ASP A 44 1.05 9.66 3.40
CA ASP A 44 0.76 9.00 2.14
C ASP A 44 -0.75 8.83 1.93
N LEU A 45 -1.13 8.36 0.74
CA LEU A 45 -2.51 8.02 0.42
C LEU A 45 -2.63 6.56 -0.01
N LEU A 46 -3.70 5.90 0.43
CA LEU A 46 -4.26 4.73 -0.25
C LEU A 46 -5.50 5.15 -1.02
N THR A 47 -5.58 4.74 -2.28
CA THR A 47 -6.68 5.11 -3.16
C THR A 47 -7.29 3.87 -3.83
N VAL A 48 -8.58 3.94 -4.10
CA VAL A 48 -9.28 2.96 -4.93
C VAL A 48 -10.11 3.69 -5.97
N SER A 49 -10.00 3.25 -7.22
CA SER A 49 -10.88 3.68 -8.31
C SER A 49 -11.51 2.49 -9.00
N TYR A 50 -12.77 2.62 -9.39
CA TYR A 50 -13.54 1.58 -10.03
C TYR A 50 -14.73 2.17 -10.78
N LYS A 51 -15.37 1.38 -11.65
CA LYS A 51 -16.63 1.74 -12.32
C LYS A 51 -17.82 0.99 -11.70
N ILE A 52 -18.99 1.63 -11.84
CA ILE A 52 -20.31 0.99 -11.80
C ILE A 52 -21.04 1.46 -13.05
N GLY A 53 -21.31 0.56 -13.99
CA GLY A 53 -21.68 0.95 -15.33
C GLY A 53 -20.58 1.81 -15.98
N ASP A 54 -20.94 2.97 -16.48
CA ASP A 54 -19.97 3.91 -17.09
C ASP A 54 -19.47 4.99 -16.11
N VAL A 55 -19.91 4.96 -14.86
CA VAL A 55 -19.60 5.98 -13.86
C VAL A 55 -18.35 5.59 -13.06
N TRP A 56 -17.36 6.48 -13.03
CA TRP A 56 -16.18 6.32 -12.19
C TRP A 56 -16.46 6.72 -10.75
N HIS A 57 -16.01 5.86 -9.83
CA HIS A 57 -15.95 6.10 -8.39
C HIS A 57 -14.50 6.17 -7.94
N PHE A 58 -14.22 7.08 -7.01
CA PHE A 58 -12.87 7.30 -6.49
C PHE A 58 -12.93 7.53 -4.97
N LYS A 59 -12.10 6.80 -4.26
CA LYS A 59 -11.90 6.93 -2.81
C LYS A 59 -10.42 7.14 -2.52
N LYS A 60 -10.13 7.91 -1.47
CA LYS A 60 -8.77 8.14 -0.96
C LYS A 60 -8.79 8.27 0.56
N TRP A 61 -7.78 7.74 1.20
CA TRP A 61 -7.63 7.75 2.65
C TRP A 61 -6.19 8.02 3.04
N SER A 62 -5.98 8.66 4.21
CA SER A 62 -4.65 8.83 4.79
C SER A 62 -4.06 7.49 5.22
N ALA A 63 -2.82 7.27 4.86
CA ALA A 63 -2.11 6.03 5.09
C ALA A 63 -0.61 6.26 5.23
N THR A 64 0.12 5.21 5.55
CA THR A 64 1.56 5.12 5.32
C THR A 64 1.87 3.98 4.36
N THR A 65 2.82 4.20 3.47
CA THR A 65 3.45 3.19 2.62
C THR A 65 4.89 2.92 3.08
N ASP A 66 5.27 3.51 4.20
CA ASP A 66 6.61 3.49 4.75
C ASP A 66 6.64 2.89 6.17
N PRO A 67 7.75 2.27 6.60
CA PRO A 67 7.98 1.89 7.98
C PRO A 67 7.93 3.08 8.94
N GLY A 68 7.43 2.88 10.16
CA GLY A 68 7.46 3.90 11.19
C GLY A 68 8.76 3.91 12.00
N THR A 69 8.92 4.93 12.84
CA THR A 69 10.12 5.16 13.66
C THR A 69 10.47 3.94 14.52
N LYS A 70 9.49 3.36 15.18
CA LYS A 70 9.71 2.19 16.05
C LYS A 70 10.08 0.96 15.22
N GLY A 71 9.42 0.77 14.07
CA GLY A 71 9.78 -0.29 13.11
C GLY A 71 11.23 -0.17 12.65
N VAL A 72 11.68 1.04 12.29
CA VAL A 72 13.08 1.28 11.85
C VAL A 72 14.09 1.05 12.97
N LYS A 73 13.77 1.37 14.22
CA LYS A 73 14.69 1.22 15.37
C LYS A 73 14.72 -0.21 15.94
N GLU A 74 13.59 -0.90 15.90
CA GLU A 74 13.35 -2.16 16.62
C GLU A 74 12.88 -3.30 15.71
N PHE A 75 13.31 -3.31 14.44
CA PHE A 75 12.87 -4.30 13.44
C PHE A 75 13.14 -5.75 13.89
N HIS A 76 12.24 -6.65 13.50
CA HIS A 76 12.34 -8.08 13.84
C HIS A 76 13.23 -8.88 12.88
N ASN A 77 13.38 -8.42 11.63
CA ASN A 77 14.17 -9.10 10.61
C ASN A 77 15.63 -8.61 10.64
N ALA A 78 16.60 -9.52 10.66
CA ALA A 78 18.02 -9.19 10.66
C ALA A 78 18.47 -8.30 9.47
N GLN A 79 17.74 -8.31 8.36
CA GLN A 79 17.95 -7.44 7.19
C GLN A 79 17.29 -6.05 7.34
N GLY A 80 16.69 -5.76 8.48
CA GLY A 80 16.00 -4.51 8.76
C GLY A 80 14.58 -4.44 8.22
N VAL A 81 14.05 -3.24 8.14
CA VAL A 81 12.71 -2.98 7.58
C VAL A 81 12.67 -3.23 6.07
N ALA A 82 11.48 -3.39 5.53
CA ALA A 82 11.23 -3.73 4.14
C ALA A 82 10.37 -2.64 3.47
N ARG A 83 10.97 -1.54 3.03
CA ARG A 83 10.26 -0.46 2.33
C ARG A 83 9.90 -0.90 0.92
N LEU A 84 8.61 -0.92 0.56
CA LEU A 84 8.16 -1.34 -0.77
C LEU A 84 8.75 -0.44 -1.88
N VAL A 85 9.30 -1.03 -2.91
CA VAL A 85 9.78 -0.30 -4.10
C VAL A 85 8.57 0.21 -4.90
N PRO A 86 8.53 1.47 -5.36
CA PRO A 86 7.48 1.92 -6.26
C PRO A 86 7.38 1.04 -7.50
N GLY A 87 6.16 0.62 -7.83
CA GLY A 87 5.94 -0.33 -8.94
C GLY A 87 4.54 -0.88 -8.97
N GLN A 88 4.22 -1.66 -10.01
CA GLN A 88 2.97 -2.41 -10.09
C GLN A 88 3.20 -3.88 -9.80
N TYR A 89 2.47 -4.42 -8.84
CA TYR A 89 2.54 -5.80 -8.38
C TYR A 89 1.24 -6.54 -8.74
N ARG A 90 1.28 -7.25 -9.87
CA ARG A 90 0.10 -7.91 -10.46
C ARG A 90 -0.33 -9.12 -9.64
N GLY A 91 -1.58 -9.09 -9.15
CA GLY A 91 -2.16 -10.18 -8.36
C GLY A 91 -1.36 -10.48 -7.08
N SER A 92 -0.70 -9.48 -6.52
CA SER A 92 0.23 -9.65 -5.39
C SER A 92 -0.46 -9.79 -4.03
N HIS A 93 -1.74 -9.46 -3.94
CA HIS A 93 -2.48 -9.47 -2.68
C HIS A 93 -3.77 -10.27 -2.78
N ALA A 94 -4.18 -10.86 -1.65
CA ALA A 94 -5.45 -11.58 -1.49
C ALA A 94 -6.02 -11.32 -0.09
N ILE A 95 -7.33 -11.42 0.06
CA ILE A 95 -7.98 -11.36 1.37
C ILE A 95 -7.53 -12.56 2.21
N GLY A 96 -7.08 -12.29 3.43
CA GLY A 96 -6.70 -13.29 4.40
C GLY A 96 -6.53 -12.67 5.78
N LEU A 97 -6.28 -13.49 6.81
CA LEU A 97 -6.14 -13.01 8.19
C LEU A 97 -4.76 -12.36 8.42
N HIS A 98 -4.74 -11.06 8.72
CA HIS A 98 -3.54 -10.37 9.17
C HIS A 98 -3.20 -10.81 10.59
N GLN A 99 -2.01 -11.39 10.78
CA GLN A 99 -1.54 -11.95 12.07
C GLN A 99 -2.54 -12.91 12.74
N GLY A 100 -3.40 -13.58 11.96
CA GLY A 100 -4.45 -14.46 12.49
C GLY A 100 -5.61 -13.74 13.19
N LYS A 101 -5.70 -12.40 13.11
CA LYS A 101 -6.64 -11.60 13.92
C LYS A 101 -7.86 -11.11 13.15
N TYR A 102 -7.66 -10.51 11.98
CA TYR A 102 -8.73 -9.93 11.17
C TYR A 102 -8.41 -9.98 9.69
N GLU A 103 -9.44 -9.90 8.85
CA GLU A 103 -9.29 -9.90 7.40
C GLU A 103 -8.63 -8.60 6.91
N ALA A 104 -7.64 -8.77 6.06
CA ALA A 104 -6.90 -7.70 5.40
C ALA A 104 -6.45 -8.17 4.01
N LEU A 105 -5.84 -7.30 3.22
CA LEU A 105 -5.14 -7.74 2.01
C LEU A 105 -3.73 -8.20 2.38
N LYS A 106 -3.51 -9.50 2.29
CA LYS A 106 -2.20 -10.12 2.55
C LYS A 106 -1.39 -10.23 1.27
N GLN A 107 -0.10 -10.04 1.39
CA GLN A 107 0.82 -10.35 0.31
C GLN A 107 0.75 -11.85 -0.02
N ALA A 108 0.52 -12.17 -1.31
CA ALA A 108 0.36 -13.53 -1.83
C ALA A 108 1.41 -13.90 -2.90
N LYS A 109 2.09 -12.90 -3.51
CA LYS A 109 3.16 -13.10 -4.48
C LYS A 109 4.37 -12.22 -4.14
N PRO A 110 5.57 -12.54 -4.66
CA PRO A 110 6.76 -11.74 -4.42
C PRO A 110 6.58 -10.27 -4.81
N VAL A 111 7.17 -9.40 -4.00
CA VAL A 111 7.28 -7.96 -4.24
C VAL A 111 8.73 -7.54 -4.02
N LYS A 112 9.12 -6.39 -4.58
CA LYS A 112 10.45 -5.80 -4.41
C LYS A 112 10.44 -4.82 -3.24
N VAL A 113 11.44 -4.93 -2.37
CA VAL A 113 11.60 -4.02 -1.23
C VAL A 113 13.03 -3.51 -1.14
N TYR A 114 13.18 -2.26 -0.69
CA TYR A 114 14.44 -1.77 -0.16
C TYR A 114 14.62 -2.31 1.26
N ARG A 115 15.85 -2.76 1.56
CA ARG A 115 16.22 -3.21 2.91
C ARG A 115 17.01 -2.13 3.61
N ASP A 116 16.65 -1.85 4.85
CA ASP A 116 17.29 -0.85 5.69
C ASP A 116 17.45 -1.38 7.12
N ALA A 117 18.70 -1.50 7.57
CA ALA A 117 19.06 -2.03 8.88
C ALA A 117 20.00 -1.11 9.67
N ASN A 118 20.31 0.10 9.19
CA ASN A 118 21.30 0.99 9.81
C ASN A 118 20.72 1.86 10.93
N LYS A 119 19.39 1.99 11.04
CA LYS A 119 18.68 2.72 12.11
C LYS A 119 18.94 4.23 12.14
N ASP A 120 19.41 4.84 11.04
CA ASP A 120 19.79 6.26 10.98
C ASP A 120 18.61 7.20 10.67
N MET A 121 17.39 6.71 10.62
CA MET A 121 16.17 7.45 10.32
C MET A 121 16.09 7.99 8.89
N THR A 122 16.87 7.40 7.97
CA THR A 122 16.84 7.66 6.54
C THR A 122 16.75 6.33 5.79
N TYR A 123 15.70 6.12 5.00
CA TYR A 123 15.54 4.85 4.28
C TYR A 123 16.64 4.65 3.24
N ASP A 124 17.36 3.55 3.36
CA ASP A 124 18.30 3.11 2.34
C ASP A 124 17.54 2.58 1.10
N THR A 125 18.07 2.92 -0.08
CA THR A 125 17.50 2.47 -1.38
C THR A 125 18.51 1.68 -2.21
N LYS A 126 19.64 1.28 -1.64
CA LYS A 126 20.73 0.60 -2.36
C LYS A 126 20.48 -0.90 -2.53
N LEU A 127 20.00 -1.56 -1.48
CA LEU A 127 19.76 -2.99 -1.49
C LEU A 127 18.29 -3.28 -1.80
N ILE A 128 18.03 -3.88 -2.95
CA ILE A 128 16.70 -4.36 -3.33
C ILE A 128 16.68 -5.88 -3.24
N THR A 129 15.69 -6.41 -2.55
CA THR A 129 15.40 -7.84 -2.52
C THR A 129 13.98 -8.10 -2.99
N GLU A 130 13.71 -9.30 -3.54
CA GLU A 130 12.39 -9.71 -4.02
C GLU A 130 11.96 -10.97 -3.29
N GLY A 131 10.72 -10.99 -2.80
CA GLY A 131 10.21 -12.13 -2.05
C GLY A 131 8.87 -11.87 -1.38
N ILE A 132 8.45 -12.80 -0.52
CA ILE A 132 7.27 -12.67 0.33
C ILE A 132 7.74 -12.24 1.70
N TYR A 133 7.45 -10.99 2.04
CA TYR A 133 7.92 -10.32 3.27
C TYR A 133 6.77 -9.94 4.21
N GLY A 134 5.54 -10.31 3.86
CA GLY A 134 4.36 -9.91 4.62
C GLY A 134 4.00 -8.43 4.43
N ILE A 135 4.27 -7.86 3.25
CA ILE A 135 3.84 -6.50 2.90
C ILE A 135 2.32 -6.51 2.72
N ASN A 136 1.62 -6.42 3.82
CA ASN A 136 0.15 -6.45 3.84
C ASN A 136 -0.42 -5.03 3.77
N ILE A 137 -1.70 -4.92 3.40
CA ILE A 137 -2.48 -3.69 3.48
C ILE A 137 -3.44 -3.86 4.64
N HIS A 138 -3.25 -3.13 5.74
CA HIS A 138 -3.99 -3.30 6.97
C HIS A 138 -4.26 -1.95 7.67
N LYS A 139 -4.80 -1.97 8.87
CA LYS A 139 -5.11 -0.77 9.67
C LYS A 139 -4.18 -0.59 10.86
N ALA A 140 -4.02 0.66 11.27
CA ALA A 140 -3.52 1.05 12.58
C ALA A 140 -4.66 1.03 13.61
N GLY A 141 -4.64 1.90 14.61
CA GLY A 141 -5.71 2.05 15.61
C GLY A 141 -6.97 2.74 15.08
N ALA A 142 -7.84 3.20 15.97
CA ALA A 142 -9.07 3.89 15.61
C ALA A 142 -8.80 5.18 14.81
N ASP A 143 -7.85 5.99 15.27
CA ASP A 143 -7.29 7.16 14.56
C ASP A 143 -5.87 7.41 15.09
N SER A 144 -4.87 6.80 14.44
CA SER A 144 -3.49 6.86 14.91
C SER A 144 -2.79 8.13 14.44
N THR A 145 -2.06 8.79 15.34
CA THR A 145 -1.27 9.98 15.01
C THR A 145 0.05 9.62 14.38
N TYR A 146 0.74 8.62 14.92
CA TYR A 146 2.07 8.19 14.50
C TYR A 146 2.09 6.75 14.00
N VAL A 147 2.98 6.46 13.06
CA VAL A 147 3.12 5.13 12.47
C VAL A 147 3.75 4.13 13.45
N GLU A 148 4.84 4.53 14.11
CA GLU A 148 5.56 3.74 15.10
C GLU A 148 5.89 2.31 14.61
N ASN A 149 5.32 1.28 15.25
CA ASN A 149 5.46 -0.12 14.88
C ASN A 149 4.23 -0.69 14.14
N TRP A 150 3.27 0.17 13.73
CA TRP A 150 2.20 -0.29 12.86
C TRP A 150 2.71 -0.75 11.51
N SER A 151 3.87 -0.22 11.06
CA SER A 151 4.51 -0.63 9.82
C SER A 151 6.03 -0.87 10.00
N GLU A 152 6.47 -2.04 9.58
CA GLU A 152 7.87 -2.37 9.25
C GLU A 152 8.04 -2.56 7.72
N GLY A 153 7.03 -2.08 6.95
CA GLY A 153 6.95 -2.16 5.50
C GLY A 153 5.53 -2.34 4.95
N CYS A 154 4.56 -2.69 5.79
CA CYS A 154 3.15 -2.78 5.40
C CYS A 154 2.59 -1.42 4.97
N GLN A 155 1.55 -1.48 4.15
CA GLN A 155 0.74 -0.33 3.75
C GLN A 155 -0.39 -0.18 4.79
N VAL A 156 -0.42 0.91 5.55
CA VAL A 156 -1.25 0.98 6.76
C VAL A 156 -2.17 2.19 6.75
N PHE A 157 -3.47 1.93 6.89
CA PHE A 157 -4.48 2.97 7.04
C PHE A 157 -4.34 3.65 8.40
N LYS A 158 -4.45 5.00 8.41
CA LYS A 158 -4.43 5.81 9.63
C LYS A 158 -5.62 5.49 10.54
N LYS A 159 -6.81 5.30 9.96
CA LYS A 159 -8.07 5.09 10.66
C LYS A 159 -8.66 3.71 10.37
N SER A 160 -9.15 3.05 11.41
CA SER A 160 -9.83 1.76 11.23
C SER A 160 -11.12 1.87 10.42
N ALA A 161 -11.89 2.96 10.56
CA ALA A 161 -13.11 3.18 9.78
C ALA A 161 -12.83 3.31 8.27
N ASP A 162 -11.74 3.97 7.89
CA ASP A 162 -11.30 4.09 6.49
C ASP A 162 -10.92 2.72 5.92
N PHE A 163 -10.23 1.92 6.71
CA PHE A 163 -9.89 0.55 6.36
C PHE A 163 -11.12 -0.35 6.21
N ASP A 164 -12.12 -0.20 7.07
CA ASP A 164 -13.36 -0.98 6.99
C ASP A 164 -14.13 -0.64 5.70
N GLU A 165 -14.17 0.65 5.29
CA GLU A 165 -14.71 1.09 3.99
C GLU A 165 -13.93 0.48 2.82
N PHE A 166 -12.61 0.51 2.87
CA PHE A 166 -11.75 -0.11 1.88
C PHE A 166 -12.00 -1.62 1.76
N MET A 167 -12.04 -2.34 2.87
CA MET A 167 -12.27 -3.79 2.86
C MET A 167 -13.67 -4.17 2.35
N ALA A 168 -14.69 -3.34 2.56
CA ALA A 168 -16.00 -3.55 1.96
C ALA A 168 -15.93 -3.52 0.43
N LEU A 169 -15.20 -2.58 -0.17
CA LEU A 169 -14.95 -2.53 -1.61
C LEU A 169 -14.14 -3.74 -2.11
N VAL A 170 -13.09 -4.11 -1.38
CA VAL A 170 -12.25 -5.28 -1.70
C VAL A 170 -13.08 -6.57 -1.70
N LYS A 171 -13.91 -6.79 -0.69
CA LYS A 171 -14.80 -7.96 -0.60
C LYS A 171 -15.83 -7.98 -1.73
N LYS A 172 -16.42 -6.83 -2.06
CA LYS A 172 -17.34 -6.71 -3.20
C LYS A 172 -16.63 -7.06 -4.51
N ALA A 173 -15.45 -6.53 -4.74
CA ALA A 173 -14.63 -6.84 -5.91
C ALA A 173 -14.29 -8.35 -5.98
N ALA A 174 -13.93 -8.97 -4.85
CA ALA A 174 -13.61 -10.39 -4.78
C ALA A 174 -14.78 -11.29 -5.21
N THR A 175 -16.02 -10.92 -4.88
CA THR A 175 -17.21 -11.67 -5.30
C THR A 175 -17.43 -11.66 -6.81
N LEU A 176 -16.96 -10.63 -7.51
CA LEU A 176 -17.15 -10.44 -8.96
C LEU A 176 -15.93 -10.88 -9.78
N HIS A 177 -14.73 -10.69 -9.26
CA HIS A 177 -13.47 -10.84 -10.01
C HIS A 177 -12.50 -11.86 -9.39
N GLY A 178 -12.86 -12.48 -8.26
CA GLY A 178 -11.98 -13.41 -7.54
C GLY A 178 -11.07 -12.74 -6.50
N ASN A 179 -10.49 -13.57 -5.63
CA ASN A 179 -9.64 -13.12 -4.52
C ASN A 179 -8.18 -12.99 -4.94
N SER A 180 -7.91 -12.09 -5.90
CA SER A 180 -6.55 -11.77 -6.36
C SER A 180 -6.52 -10.32 -6.78
N PHE A 181 -5.66 -9.52 -6.14
CA PHE A 181 -5.63 -8.07 -6.31
C PHE A 181 -4.25 -7.59 -6.75
N THR A 182 -4.25 -6.64 -7.69
CA THR A 182 -3.06 -5.90 -8.09
C THR A 182 -2.91 -4.69 -7.20
N TYR A 183 -1.73 -4.52 -6.60
CA TYR A 183 -1.36 -3.30 -5.89
C TYR A 183 -0.32 -2.52 -6.67
N THR A 184 -0.52 -1.22 -6.82
CA THR A 184 0.44 -0.31 -7.44
C THR A 184 0.88 0.74 -6.42
N LEU A 185 2.18 0.95 -6.28
CA LEU A 185 2.73 2.05 -5.50
C LEU A 185 3.33 3.08 -6.46
N LEU A 186 2.74 4.27 -6.46
CA LEU A 186 3.25 5.48 -7.13
C LEU A 186 3.92 6.41 -6.11
N GLU A 187 4.67 7.37 -6.58
CA GLU A 187 5.15 8.51 -5.80
C GLU A 187 4.35 9.77 -6.15
N SER A 188 4.19 10.71 -5.22
CA SER A 188 3.41 11.94 -5.46
C SER A 188 3.97 12.77 -6.61
N LYS A 189 5.28 12.72 -6.85
CA LYS A 189 5.95 13.37 -8.00
C LYS A 189 5.57 12.78 -9.36
N ASP A 190 4.95 11.60 -9.41
CA ASP A 190 4.47 10.98 -10.65
C ASP A 190 3.15 11.60 -11.13
N LEU A 191 2.45 12.38 -10.27
CA LEU A 191 1.14 12.97 -10.50
C LEU A 191 1.23 14.47 -10.82
#